data_9c0b918daf76d1725335bb63fcf4724a
#
_entry.id   9c0b918daf76d1725335bb63fcf4724a
#
_cell.length_a   1.000
_cell.length_b   1.000
_cell.length_c   1.000
_cell.angle_alpha   90.00
_cell.angle_beta   90.00
_cell.angle_gamma   90.00
#
_symmetry.space_group_name_H-M   'P 1'
#
loop_
_entity.id
_entity.type
_entity.pdbx_description
1 polymer ?
#
loop_
_entity_poly.entity_id
_entity_poly.type
_entity_poly.pdbx_seq_one_letter_code
_entity_poly.pdbx_strand_id
1 'polypeptide(L)'
;MTYRVRVRIASLDHIVLTVADPEATVAFYERLGMAREEFDDGRLALRFGEQKFNLHRAGQAIQPHARRPTPGSADMCLLVEGTLDAVERELELAGVVFELGPVARTGALGPIRSLYLRDPDGNLVELSERI
;
A
#
# COMPACT_ATOMS: atom_id res chain seq x y z
N MET A 1 36.70 15.14 8.53
CA MET A 1 35.55 16.03 8.67
C MET A 1 34.37 15.47 7.88
N THR A 2 33.21 15.39 8.49
CA THR A 2 32.02 14.86 7.85
C THR A 2 31.19 16.01 7.28
N TYR A 3 30.84 15.91 5.99
CA TYR A 3 29.91 16.86 5.38
C TYR A 3 28.50 16.65 5.94
N ARG A 4 27.89 17.73 6.42
CA ARG A 4 26.50 17.67 6.91
C ARG A 4 25.54 17.95 5.77
N VAL A 5 24.75 16.97 5.42
CA VAL A 5 23.72 17.07 4.38
C VAL A 5 22.60 17.99 4.86
N ARG A 6 22.14 18.89 3.98
CA ARG A 6 21.04 19.83 4.27
C ARG A 6 19.73 19.46 3.57
N VAL A 7 19.76 18.37 2.82
CA VAL A 7 18.55 17.86 2.16
C VAL A 7 17.54 17.42 3.21
N ARG A 8 16.27 17.72 2.96
CA ARG A 8 15.15 17.24 3.80
C ARG A 8 14.15 16.53 2.91
N ILE A 9 13.98 15.24 3.16
CA ILE A 9 12.94 14.47 2.50
C ILE A 9 11.61 14.90 3.09
N ALA A 10 10.67 15.30 2.23
CA ALA A 10 9.37 15.81 2.66
C ALA A 10 8.34 14.70 2.86
N SER A 11 8.17 13.83 1.86
CA SER A 11 7.10 12.82 1.87
C SER A 11 7.37 11.77 0.82
N LEU A 12 6.56 10.72 0.83
CA LEU A 12 6.48 9.75 -0.27
C LEU A 12 5.54 10.31 -1.34
N ASP A 13 5.94 10.21 -2.61
CA ASP A 13 5.05 10.51 -3.73
C ASP A 13 4.34 9.23 -4.19
N HIS A 14 5.13 8.22 -4.52
CA HIS A 14 4.62 6.91 -4.90
C HIS A 14 5.66 5.84 -4.61
N ILE A 15 5.20 4.60 -4.57
CA ILE A 15 6.07 3.42 -4.62
C ILE A 15 5.64 2.55 -5.79
N VAL A 16 6.51 1.63 -6.18
CA VAL A 16 6.19 0.66 -7.24
C VAL A 16 5.97 -0.69 -6.60
N LEU A 17 4.87 -1.33 -6.93
CA LEU A 17 4.61 -2.73 -6.61
C LEU A 17 4.81 -3.56 -7.87
N THR A 18 5.65 -4.58 -7.80
CA THR A 18 5.74 -5.59 -8.83
C THR A 18 4.71 -6.65 -8.51
N VAL A 19 3.84 -6.97 -9.47
CA VAL A 19 2.68 -7.81 -9.23
C VAL A 19 2.58 -8.90 -10.30
N ALA A 20 2.06 -10.06 -9.92
CA ALA A 20 1.89 -11.17 -10.86
C ALA A 20 0.76 -10.87 -11.85
N ASP A 21 -0.36 -10.33 -11.35
CA ASP A 21 -1.56 -10.03 -12.14
C ASP A 21 -2.07 -8.64 -11.79
N PRO A 22 -1.77 -7.62 -12.62
CA PRO A 22 -2.21 -6.25 -12.34
C PRO A 22 -3.72 -6.10 -12.15
N GLU A 23 -4.54 -6.82 -12.91
CA GLU A 23 -6.00 -6.71 -12.78
C GLU A 23 -6.49 -7.27 -11.44
N ALA A 24 -5.92 -8.37 -10.96
CA ALA A 24 -6.25 -8.91 -9.64
C ALA A 24 -5.83 -7.94 -8.53
N THR A 25 -4.68 -7.32 -8.68
CA THR A 25 -4.18 -6.32 -7.73
C THR A 25 -5.10 -5.11 -7.69
N VAL A 26 -5.49 -4.60 -8.86
CA VAL A 26 -6.42 -3.46 -8.94
C VAL A 26 -7.74 -3.80 -8.26
N ALA A 27 -8.33 -4.96 -8.56
CA ALA A 27 -9.60 -5.38 -7.97
C ALA A 27 -9.51 -5.45 -6.44
N PHE A 28 -8.40 -5.96 -5.91
CA PHE A 28 -8.20 -6.05 -4.46
C PHE A 28 -8.14 -4.66 -3.81
N TYR A 29 -7.27 -3.78 -4.32
CA TYR A 29 -7.09 -2.46 -3.70
C TYR A 29 -8.28 -1.52 -3.94
N GLU A 30 -9.05 -1.71 -5.01
CA GLU A 30 -10.31 -0.98 -5.17
C GLU A 30 -11.29 -1.31 -4.03
N ARG A 31 -11.29 -2.54 -3.52
CA ARG A 31 -12.09 -2.89 -2.34
C ARG A 31 -11.62 -2.16 -1.07
N LEU A 32 -10.36 -1.75 -1.03
CA LEU A 32 -9.82 -0.95 0.07
C LEU A 32 -10.03 0.56 -0.13
N GLY A 33 -10.71 0.95 -1.21
CA GLY A 33 -11.03 2.34 -1.47
C GLY A 33 -10.03 3.09 -2.36
N MET A 34 -9.05 2.40 -2.95
CA MET A 34 -8.13 3.02 -3.89
C MET A 34 -8.77 3.17 -5.26
N ALA A 35 -8.32 4.16 -6.03
CA ALA A 35 -8.81 4.42 -7.38
C ALA A 35 -7.81 3.96 -8.43
N ARG A 36 -8.32 3.22 -9.42
CA ARG A 36 -7.55 2.84 -10.60
C ARG A 36 -7.22 4.08 -11.43
N GLU A 37 -5.99 4.17 -11.90
CA GLU A 37 -5.53 5.24 -12.76
C GLU A 37 -4.67 4.66 -13.88
N GLU A 38 -4.92 5.11 -15.12
CA GLU A 38 -4.01 4.85 -16.24
C GLU A 38 -3.23 6.12 -16.53
N PHE A 39 -1.94 6.00 -16.84
CA PHE A 39 -1.08 7.13 -17.18
C PHE A 39 0.02 6.65 -18.13
N ASP A 40 0.64 7.61 -18.84
CA ASP A 40 1.80 7.34 -19.72
C ASP A 40 1.63 6.09 -20.60
N ASP A 41 0.63 6.11 -21.48
CA ASP A 41 0.39 5.04 -22.47
C ASP A 41 0.12 3.66 -21.86
N GLY A 42 -0.80 3.59 -20.91
CA GLY A 42 -1.31 2.32 -20.40
C GLY A 42 -0.64 1.79 -19.15
N ARG A 43 0.19 2.59 -18.51
CA ARG A 43 0.70 2.24 -17.19
C ARG A 43 -0.43 2.34 -16.17
N LEU A 44 -0.44 1.40 -15.22
CA LEU A 44 -1.48 1.34 -14.20
C LEU A 44 -0.95 1.81 -12.85
N ALA A 45 -1.80 2.51 -12.11
CA ALA A 45 -1.56 2.90 -10.73
C ALA A 45 -2.83 2.77 -9.90
N LEU A 46 -2.63 2.76 -8.60
CA LEU A 46 -3.69 2.77 -7.60
C LEU A 46 -3.49 4.01 -6.74
N ARG A 47 -4.42 4.93 -6.81
CA ARG A 47 -4.33 6.22 -6.11
C ARG A 47 -5.10 6.18 -4.80
N PHE A 48 -4.48 6.75 -3.77
CA PHE A 48 -5.11 6.97 -2.46
C PHE A 48 -4.55 8.26 -1.87
N GLY A 49 -5.41 9.11 -1.34
CA GLY A 49 -4.99 10.42 -0.86
C GLY A 49 -4.21 11.17 -1.94
N GLU A 50 -3.02 11.65 -1.59
CA GLU A 50 -2.13 12.34 -2.52
C GLU A 50 -0.98 11.45 -3.00
N GLN A 51 -1.10 10.14 -2.80
CA GLN A 51 -0.07 9.15 -3.11
C GLN A 51 -0.62 8.09 -4.04
N LYS A 52 0.24 7.24 -4.54
CA LYS A 52 -0.18 6.11 -5.37
C LYS A 52 0.83 4.95 -5.32
N PHE A 53 0.36 3.78 -5.71
CA PHE A 53 1.19 2.65 -6.09
C PHE A 53 1.21 2.57 -7.61
N ASN A 54 2.38 2.69 -8.23
CA ASN A 54 2.53 2.31 -9.64
C ASN A 54 2.67 0.80 -9.70
N LEU A 55 2.04 0.16 -10.68
CA LEU A 55 2.08 -1.29 -10.83
C LEU A 55 2.98 -1.67 -12.00
N HIS A 56 3.92 -2.59 -11.76
CA HIS A 56 4.69 -3.24 -12.80
C HIS A 56 4.34 -4.73 -12.81
N ARG A 57 4.10 -5.29 -14.00
CA ARG A 57 3.92 -6.72 -14.12
C ARG A 57 5.26 -7.42 -13.90
N ALA A 58 5.26 -8.52 -13.14
CA ALA A 58 6.45 -9.33 -12.91
C ALA A 58 7.08 -9.74 -14.25
N GLY A 59 8.40 -9.59 -14.36
CA GLY A 59 9.14 -9.87 -15.59
C GLY A 59 9.10 -8.75 -16.63
N GLN A 60 8.32 -7.68 -16.39
CA GLN A 60 8.17 -6.55 -17.32
C GLN A 60 8.41 -5.21 -16.62
N ALA A 61 9.29 -5.19 -15.63
CA ALA A 61 9.61 -3.98 -14.90
C ALA A 61 10.24 -2.93 -15.82
N ILE A 62 9.84 -1.68 -15.65
CA ILE A 62 10.30 -0.55 -16.45
C ILE A 62 11.58 0.01 -15.85
N GLN A 63 12.61 0.20 -16.67
CA GLN A 63 13.88 0.77 -16.24
C GLN A 63 13.77 2.27 -15.94
N PRO A 64 14.47 2.78 -14.91
CA PRO A 64 15.17 2.02 -13.87
C PRO A 64 14.19 1.42 -12.87
N HIS A 65 14.54 0.30 -12.28
CA HIS A 65 13.71 -0.37 -11.30
C HIS A 65 14.53 -0.90 -10.13
N ALA A 66 13.88 -1.40 -9.09
CA ALA A 66 14.56 -2.02 -7.96
C ALA A 66 15.40 -3.21 -8.43
N ARG A 67 16.46 -3.51 -7.68
CA ARG A 67 17.34 -4.62 -8.02
C ARG A 67 16.60 -5.96 -8.09
N ARG A 68 15.63 -6.16 -7.21
CA ARG A 68 14.84 -7.40 -7.13
C ARG A 68 13.34 -7.06 -7.16
N PRO A 69 12.83 -6.69 -8.33
CA PRO A 69 11.42 -6.33 -8.46
C PRO A 69 10.58 -7.61 -8.52
N THR A 70 10.21 -8.12 -7.34
CA THR A 70 9.51 -9.39 -7.19
C THR A 70 8.19 -9.21 -6.47
N PRO A 71 7.14 -9.97 -6.86
CA PRO A 71 5.86 -9.95 -6.13
C PRO A 71 6.01 -10.46 -4.70
N GLY A 72 5.21 -9.90 -3.78
CA GLY A 72 5.06 -10.43 -2.43
C GLY A 72 6.12 -9.98 -1.42
N SER A 73 6.95 -8.99 -1.76
CA SER A 73 8.01 -8.52 -0.85
C SER A 73 7.65 -7.24 -0.10
N ALA A 74 6.51 -6.62 -0.38
CA ALA A 74 6.12 -5.37 0.28
C ALA A 74 5.44 -5.65 1.62
N ASP A 75 5.70 -4.76 2.57
CA ASP A 75 5.10 -4.75 3.90
C ASP A 75 4.84 -3.28 4.20
N MET A 76 3.57 -2.89 4.30
CA MET A 76 3.22 -1.49 4.34
C MET A 76 2.09 -1.20 5.30
N CYS A 77 2.13 -0.01 5.90
CA CYS A 77 1.07 0.47 6.77
C CYS A 77 0.40 1.67 6.11
N LEU A 78 -0.92 1.58 5.98
CA LEU A 78 -1.76 2.61 5.40
C LEU A 78 -2.70 3.14 6.48
N LEU A 79 -2.74 4.46 6.63
CA LEU A 79 -3.69 5.08 7.54
C LEU A 79 -5.04 5.18 6.87
N VAL A 80 -6.10 4.80 7.59
CA VAL A 80 -7.47 4.90 7.09
C VAL A 80 -8.13 6.17 7.62
N GLU A 81 -9.14 6.64 6.89
CA GLU A 81 -10.02 7.71 7.37
C GLU A 81 -11.13 7.10 8.23
N GLY A 82 -11.55 7.82 9.26
CA GLY A 82 -12.58 7.35 10.17
C GLY A 82 -12.05 6.34 11.18
N THR A 83 -12.94 5.55 11.75
CA THR A 83 -12.59 4.57 12.78
C THR A 83 -12.22 3.24 12.16
N LEU A 84 -11.27 2.55 12.79
CA LEU A 84 -10.88 1.22 12.35
C LEU A 84 -12.05 0.23 12.46
N ASP A 85 -12.90 0.36 13.47
CA ASP A 85 -14.06 -0.51 13.64
C ASP A 85 -15.04 -0.39 12.46
N ALA A 86 -15.27 0.83 11.97
CA ALA A 86 -16.13 1.05 10.80
C ALA A 86 -15.49 0.48 9.53
N VAL A 87 -14.18 0.66 9.37
CA VAL A 87 -13.44 0.11 8.23
C VAL A 87 -13.49 -1.42 8.25
N GLU A 88 -13.25 -2.04 9.40
CA GLU A 88 -13.32 -3.49 9.55
C GLU A 88 -14.67 -4.04 9.10
N ARG A 89 -15.75 -3.42 9.59
CA ARG A 89 -17.12 -3.84 9.23
C ARG A 89 -17.36 -3.72 7.73
N GLU A 90 -17.01 -2.61 7.15
CA GLU A 90 -17.21 -2.36 5.71
C GLU A 90 -16.44 -3.36 4.85
N LEU A 91 -15.18 -3.62 5.21
CA LEU A 91 -14.35 -4.55 4.45
C LEU A 91 -14.80 -6.00 4.62
N GLU A 92 -15.27 -6.40 5.80
CA GLU A 92 -15.85 -7.72 6.01
C GLU A 92 -17.07 -7.92 5.11
N LEU A 93 -17.92 -6.90 4.99
CA LEU A 93 -19.08 -6.94 4.08
C LEU A 93 -18.65 -7.05 2.61
N ALA A 94 -17.49 -6.52 2.27
CA ALA A 94 -16.92 -6.63 0.92
C ALA A 94 -16.16 -7.95 0.70
N GLY A 95 -16.18 -8.86 1.67
CA GLY A 95 -15.52 -10.16 1.55
C GLY A 95 -14.04 -10.17 1.84
N VAL A 96 -13.50 -9.11 2.44
CA VAL A 96 -12.09 -9.04 2.82
C VAL A 96 -11.87 -9.85 4.10
N VAL A 97 -10.81 -10.67 4.11
CA VAL A 97 -10.42 -11.50 5.24
C VAL A 97 -9.17 -10.91 5.89
N PHE A 98 -9.22 -10.72 7.21
CA PHE A 98 -8.08 -10.22 7.99
C PHE A 98 -7.30 -11.36 8.60
N GLU A 99 -5.98 -11.22 8.61
CA GLU A 99 -5.07 -12.21 9.19
C GLU A 99 -4.89 -11.98 10.69
N LEU A 100 -4.88 -10.72 11.13
CA LEU A 100 -4.61 -10.36 12.52
C LEU A 100 -5.23 -9.00 12.82
N GLY A 101 -5.68 -8.83 14.04
CA GLY A 101 -6.12 -7.55 14.58
C GLY A 101 -7.61 -7.49 14.91
N PRO A 102 -8.07 -6.38 15.49
CA PRO A 102 -7.32 -5.14 15.78
C PRO A 102 -6.26 -5.33 16.87
N VAL A 103 -5.10 -4.76 16.67
CA VAL A 103 -3.99 -4.81 17.63
C VAL A 103 -3.34 -3.43 17.77
N ALA A 104 -2.77 -3.17 18.96
CA ALA A 104 -2.03 -1.94 19.21
C ALA A 104 -0.64 -2.02 18.58
N ARG A 105 -0.22 -0.92 17.96
CA ARG A 105 1.11 -0.79 17.34
C ARG A 105 1.63 0.62 17.57
N THR A 106 2.89 0.85 17.22
CA THR A 106 3.52 2.17 17.26
C THR A 106 3.74 2.66 15.84
N GLY A 107 3.11 3.78 15.51
CA GLY A 107 3.28 4.42 14.21
C GLY A 107 4.36 5.48 14.21
N ALA A 108 4.52 6.16 13.08
CA ALA A 108 5.53 7.20 12.93
C ALA A 108 5.29 8.40 13.85
N LEU A 109 4.04 8.71 14.17
CA LEU A 109 3.66 9.87 14.98
C LEU A 109 3.03 9.48 16.32
N GLY A 110 3.12 8.22 16.73
CA GLY A 110 2.57 7.76 17.99
C GLY A 110 1.74 6.49 17.86
N PRO A 111 0.93 6.17 18.89
CA PRO A 111 0.19 4.91 18.89
C PRO A 111 -0.83 4.84 17.76
N ILE A 112 -0.98 3.65 17.22
CA ILE A 112 -1.97 3.31 16.20
C ILE A 112 -2.64 1.99 16.58
N ARG A 113 -3.78 1.71 15.96
CA ARG A 113 -4.49 0.46 16.08
C ARG A 113 -4.65 -0.11 14.69
N SER A 114 -4.34 -1.39 14.51
CA SER A 114 -4.09 -1.95 13.19
C SER A 114 -4.81 -3.26 12.92
N LEU A 115 -5.20 -3.43 11.65
CA LEU A 115 -5.66 -4.68 11.06
C LEU A 115 -4.68 -5.10 9.97
N TYR A 116 -4.39 -6.39 9.87
CA TYR A 116 -3.46 -6.94 8.87
C TYR A 116 -4.17 -7.85 7.89
N LEU A 117 -3.83 -7.71 6.62
CA LEU A 117 -4.36 -8.56 5.56
C LEU A 117 -3.31 -8.76 4.47
N ARG A 118 -3.59 -9.70 3.55
CA ARG A 118 -2.69 -10.02 2.43
C ARG A 118 -3.33 -9.58 1.12
N ASP A 119 -2.52 -8.98 0.25
CA ASP A 119 -2.95 -8.70 -1.11
C ASP A 119 -2.78 -9.96 -2.00
N PRO A 120 -3.15 -9.93 -3.30
CA PRO A 120 -3.07 -11.11 -4.15
C PRO A 120 -1.68 -11.72 -4.29
N ASP A 121 -0.62 -10.93 -4.13
CA ASP A 121 0.76 -11.41 -4.21
C ASP A 121 1.32 -11.84 -2.85
N GLY A 122 0.54 -11.70 -1.78
CA GLY A 122 0.98 -11.99 -0.42
C GLY A 122 1.70 -10.84 0.27
N ASN A 123 1.68 -9.64 -0.31
CA ASN A 123 2.19 -8.46 0.39
C ASN A 123 1.41 -8.26 1.67
N LEU A 124 2.10 -7.89 2.74
CA LEU A 124 1.44 -7.58 4.00
C LEU A 124 0.95 -6.14 3.98
N VAL A 125 -0.35 -5.99 4.20
CA VAL A 125 -1.00 -4.68 4.27
C VAL A 125 -1.51 -4.49 5.68
N GLU A 126 -1.08 -3.41 6.31
CA GLU A 126 -1.56 -3.00 7.63
C GLU A 126 -2.43 -1.77 7.44
N LEU A 127 -3.69 -1.84 7.89
CA LEU A 127 -4.62 -0.71 7.89
C LEU A 127 -4.71 -0.19 9.30
N SER A 128 -4.50 1.12 9.50
CA SER A 128 -4.32 1.66 10.84
C SER A 128 -5.09 2.95 11.06
N GLU A 129 -5.55 3.09 12.28
CA GLU A 129 -6.14 4.31 12.81
C GLU A 129 -5.19 4.90 13.86
N ARG A 130 -4.94 6.21 13.80
CA ARG A 130 -4.21 6.89 14.88
C ARG A 130 -5.10 7.03 16.11
N ILE A 131 -4.52 6.73 17.24
CA ILE A 131 -5.22 6.83 18.52
C ILE A 131 -4.89 8.16 19.20
#